data_91d488801e73a6e929ad054e707ad492
#
_entry.id   91d488801e73a6e929ad054e707ad492
#
_cell.length_a   1.000
_cell.length_b   1.000
_cell.length_c   1.000
_cell.angle_alpha   90.00
_cell.angle_beta   90.00
_cell.angle_gamma   90.00
#
_symmetry.space_group_name_H-M   'P 1'
#
loop_
_entity.id
_entity.type
_entity.pdbx_description
1 polymer ?
#
loop_
_entity_poly.entity_id
_entity_poly.type
_entity_poly.pdbx_seq_one_letter_code
_entity_poly.pdbx_strand_id
1 'polypeptide(L)'
;MIGLIRVLTTANAEVLHEHGRLILEMYAVPVKSDCIPEQPLGIYNDETEQLANPKIVALGKHMEQDGCKVLVVSCAADPAVELLRRNVSVPVIGAGSAASYMARMIGKPVGVMGITDTVPAVMLDILGDLFIRYIRPEGVTNTTDLLTPAGREQAIAAAKTLMEQGIEVIVFACTGFSTIGLAGILRKELNIPVIDAVEAEGLIASNLYRQLRGE
;
A
#
# COMPACT_ATOMS: atom_id res chain seq x y z
N MET A 1 6.58 -1.01 18.83
CA MET A 1 5.46 -0.73 17.89
C MET A 1 5.98 -0.65 16.47
N ILE A 2 5.12 -0.80 15.49
CA ILE A 2 5.39 -0.53 14.07
C ILE A 2 5.27 0.97 13.83
N GLY A 3 6.20 1.58 13.07
CA GLY A 3 6.09 2.95 12.54
C GLY A 3 5.55 2.91 11.11
N LEU A 4 4.38 3.51 10.86
CA LEU A 4 3.72 3.54 9.56
C LEU A 4 3.79 4.94 8.96
N ILE A 5 4.50 5.06 7.84
CA ILE A 5 4.72 6.31 7.11
C ILE A 5 3.65 6.44 6.03
N ARG A 6 2.77 7.44 6.18
CA ARG A 6 1.81 7.83 5.13
C ARG A 6 2.48 8.84 4.20
N VAL A 7 2.35 8.61 2.89
CA VAL A 7 2.90 9.51 1.86
C VAL A 7 1.92 10.59 1.41
N LEU A 8 0.81 10.70 2.10
CA LEU A 8 -0.22 11.72 1.93
C LEU A 8 -0.22 12.63 3.16
N THR A 9 -0.07 13.95 2.99
CA THR A 9 -0.23 14.90 4.08
C THR A 9 -1.70 15.15 4.36
N THR A 10 -2.13 14.94 5.60
CA THR A 10 -3.51 15.20 6.01
C THR A 10 -3.60 15.67 7.46
N ALA A 11 -4.50 16.61 7.71
CA ALA A 11 -4.88 17.02 9.07
C ALA A 11 -6.04 16.18 9.62
N ASN A 12 -6.68 15.35 8.79
CA ASN A 12 -7.76 14.47 9.21
C ASN A 12 -7.17 13.24 9.93
N ALA A 13 -7.36 13.17 11.25
CA ALA A 13 -6.85 12.10 12.09
C ALA A 13 -7.39 10.71 11.69
N GLU A 14 -8.64 10.61 11.23
CA GLU A 14 -9.21 9.34 10.78
C GLU A 14 -8.46 8.80 9.57
N VAL A 15 -8.22 9.64 8.56
CA VAL A 15 -7.46 9.28 7.35
C VAL A 15 -6.00 8.96 7.71
N LEU A 16 -5.39 9.73 8.60
CA LEU A 16 -4.01 9.50 9.03
C LEU A 16 -3.83 8.12 9.67
N HIS A 17 -4.72 7.77 10.58
CA HIS A 17 -4.57 6.55 11.41
C HIS A 17 -5.22 5.31 10.80
N GLU A 18 -5.97 5.42 9.71
CA GLU A 18 -6.79 4.32 9.18
C GLU A 18 -5.98 3.06 8.84
N HIS A 19 -4.85 3.19 8.13
CA HIS A 19 -4.00 2.03 7.82
C HIS A 19 -3.42 1.39 9.08
N GLY A 20 -2.94 2.22 10.02
CA GLY A 20 -2.44 1.72 11.30
C GLY A 20 -3.52 1.03 12.14
N ARG A 21 -4.75 1.54 12.10
CA ARG A 21 -5.91 0.93 12.76
C ARG A 21 -6.25 -0.41 12.12
N LEU A 22 -6.28 -0.49 10.80
CA LEU A 22 -6.50 -1.75 10.08
C LEU A 22 -5.48 -2.82 10.47
N ILE A 23 -4.19 -2.45 10.51
CA ILE A 23 -3.11 -3.37 10.95
C ILE A 23 -3.31 -3.79 12.42
N LEU A 24 -3.64 -2.86 13.31
CA LEU A 24 -3.90 -3.15 14.71
C LEU A 24 -5.09 -4.11 14.88
N GLU A 25 -6.19 -3.88 14.18
CA GLU A 25 -7.40 -4.71 14.23
C GLU A 25 -7.15 -6.13 13.70
N MET A 26 -6.40 -6.26 12.60
CA MET A 26 -6.13 -7.57 11.99
C MET A 26 -5.06 -8.38 12.71
N TYR A 27 -4.03 -7.72 13.22
CA TYR A 27 -2.82 -8.41 13.70
C TYR A 27 -2.51 -8.17 15.18
N ALA A 28 -3.28 -7.34 15.89
CA ALA A 28 -3.10 -7.03 17.31
C ALA A 28 -1.68 -6.51 17.65
N VAL A 29 -1.07 -5.71 16.77
CA VAL A 29 0.25 -5.09 16.95
C VAL A 29 0.09 -3.57 16.99
N PRO A 30 0.68 -2.87 17.99
CA PRO A 30 0.57 -1.42 18.09
C PRO A 30 1.30 -0.71 16.93
N VAL A 31 0.61 0.24 16.30
CA VAL A 31 1.11 1.04 15.17
C VAL A 31 1.10 2.52 15.53
N LYS A 32 2.22 3.20 15.26
CA LYS A 32 2.33 4.65 15.25
C LYS A 32 2.27 5.11 13.79
N SER A 33 1.20 5.78 13.40
CA SER A 33 1.05 6.37 12.06
C SER A 33 1.42 7.83 12.08
N ASP A 34 2.18 8.27 11.07
CA ASP A 34 2.45 9.67 10.82
C ASP A 34 2.56 9.91 9.30
N CYS A 35 2.43 11.17 8.87
CA CYS A 35 2.46 11.54 7.47
C CYS A 35 3.62 12.50 7.15
N ILE A 36 4.13 12.40 5.91
CA ILE A 36 5.13 13.35 5.41
C ILE A 36 4.49 14.72 5.18
N PRO A 37 5.24 15.84 5.34
CA PRO A 37 4.72 17.18 5.11
C PRO A 37 4.57 17.49 3.61
N GLU A 38 3.73 18.47 3.28
CA GLU A 38 3.62 19.08 1.95
C GLU A 38 3.39 18.10 0.78
N GLN A 39 2.50 17.14 0.99
CA GLN A 39 2.12 16.13 0.00
C GLN A 39 0.59 15.90 0.00
N PRO A 40 -0.23 16.95 -0.21
CA PRO A 40 -1.69 16.88 0.05
C PRO A 40 -2.44 15.92 -0.87
N LEU A 41 -1.92 15.61 -2.06
CA LEU A 41 -2.50 14.66 -3.01
C LEU A 41 -1.80 13.28 -3.00
N GLY A 42 -0.82 13.08 -2.11
CA GLY A 42 -0.01 11.87 -2.08
C GLY A 42 1.00 11.80 -3.22
N ILE A 43 1.43 10.56 -3.55
CA ILE A 43 2.31 10.27 -4.67
C ILE A 43 1.47 9.71 -5.82
N TYR A 44 1.54 10.34 -7.00
CA TYR A 44 0.77 9.96 -8.18
C TYR A 44 1.55 10.09 -9.50
N ASN A 45 2.82 10.55 -9.45
CA ASN A 45 3.77 10.59 -10.56
C ASN A 45 5.21 10.67 -10.04
N ASP A 46 6.20 10.59 -10.94
CA ASP A 46 7.62 10.59 -10.62
C ASP A 46 8.07 11.87 -9.89
N GLU A 47 7.54 13.03 -10.26
CA GLU A 47 7.87 14.31 -9.63
C GLU A 47 7.45 14.33 -8.16
N THR A 48 6.22 13.92 -7.87
CA THR A 48 5.70 13.85 -6.50
C THR A 48 6.40 12.78 -5.67
N GLU A 49 6.89 11.71 -6.29
CA GLU A 49 7.73 10.70 -5.63
C GLU A 49 9.11 11.26 -5.27
N GLN A 50 9.77 11.94 -6.19
CA GLN A 50 11.08 12.56 -5.94
C GLN A 50 11.03 13.57 -4.78
N LEU A 51 9.96 14.37 -4.71
CA LEU A 51 9.74 15.32 -3.61
C LEU A 51 9.44 14.62 -2.26
N ALA A 52 8.82 13.46 -2.29
CA ALA A 52 8.47 12.70 -1.10
C ALA A 52 9.68 11.95 -0.50
N ASN A 53 10.62 11.47 -1.33
CA ASN A 53 11.71 10.60 -0.90
C ASN A 53 12.53 11.13 0.30
N PRO A 54 13.04 12.36 0.32
CA PRO A 54 13.77 12.87 1.47
C PRO A 54 12.89 13.01 2.72
N LYS A 55 11.60 13.31 2.55
CA LYS A 55 10.64 13.46 3.65
C LYS A 55 10.33 12.10 4.30
N ILE A 56 10.20 11.05 3.50
CA ILE A 56 10.02 9.67 3.97
C ILE A 56 11.23 9.23 4.81
N VAL A 57 12.45 9.49 4.32
CA VAL A 57 13.67 9.15 5.05
C VAL A 57 13.77 9.91 6.37
N ALA A 58 13.47 11.21 6.36
CA ALA A 58 13.51 12.03 7.58
C ALA A 58 12.50 11.52 8.64
N LEU A 59 11.26 11.23 8.21
CA LEU A 59 10.23 10.72 9.10
C LEU A 59 10.57 9.32 9.63
N GLY A 60 11.09 8.43 8.79
CA GLY A 60 11.49 7.09 9.22
C GLY A 60 12.61 7.09 10.26
N LYS A 61 13.62 7.97 10.11
CA LYS A 61 14.65 8.18 11.15
C LYS A 61 14.07 8.66 12.48
N HIS A 62 13.12 9.58 12.40
CA HIS A 62 12.44 10.08 13.61
C HIS A 62 11.64 8.97 14.30
N MET A 63 10.89 8.17 13.53
CA MET A 63 10.15 7.04 14.08
C MET A 63 11.07 5.97 14.72
N GLU A 64 12.22 5.70 14.13
CA GLU A 64 13.22 4.82 14.74
C GLU A 64 13.72 5.36 16.08
N GLN A 65 14.05 6.67 16.15
CA GLN A 65 14.44 7.34 17.39
C GLN A 65 13.35 7.30 18.46
N ASP A 66 12.09 7.35 18.05
CA ASP A 66 10.91 7.19 18.92
C ASP A 66 10.67 5.73 19.36
N GLY A 67 11.53 4.80 18.97
CA GLY A 67 11.52 3.42 19.41
C GLY A 67 10.64 2.48 18.57
N CYS A 68 10.22 2.88 17.35
CA CYS A 68 9.63 1.94 16.40
C CYS A 68 10.64 0.86 16.02
N LYS A 69 10.20 -0.40 15.98
CA LYS A 69 11.05 -1.57 15.75
C LYS A 69 10.97 -2.12 14.33
N VAL A 70 9.95 -1.74 13.61
CA VAL A 70 9.73 -2.03 12.18
C VAL A 70 9.13 -0.77 11.58
N LEU A 71 9.57 -0.39 10.39
CA LEU A 71 8.99 0.72 9.62
C LEU A 71 8.23 0.18 8.41
N VAL A 72 7.14 0.85 8.08
CA VAL A 72 6.32 0.56 6.91
C VAL A 72 6.18 1.83 6.08
N VAL A 73 6.48 1.76 4.78
CA VAL A 73 6.17 2.82 3.82
C VAL A 73 4.85 2.45 3.14
N SER A 74 3.76 3.05 3.62
CA SER A 74 2.41 2.70 3.19
C SER A 74 2.03 3.38 1.88
N CYS A 75 2.72 2.96 0.82
CA CYS A 75 2.52 3.36 -0.58
C CYS A 75 2.97 2.21 -1.50
N ALA A 76 2.13 1.82 -2.45
CA ALA A 76 2.41 0.65 -3.29
C ALA A 76 3.50 0.88 -4.37
N ALA A 77 3.96 2.12 -4.56
CA ALA A 77 5.16 2.40 -5.36
C ALA A 77 6.47 2.09 -4.59
N ASP A 78 6.40 1.82 -3.29
CA ASP A 78 7.54 1.62 -2.38
C ASP A 78 8.57 2.79 -2.41
N PRO A 79 8.11 4.06 -2.41
CA PRO A 79 9.00 5.20 -2.55
C PRO A 79 10.01 5.23 -1.41
N ALA A 80 11.26 5.54 -1.72
CA ALA A 80 12.37 5.63 -0.78
C ALA A 80 12.62 4.39 0.10
N VAL A 81 11.99 3.23 -0.11
CA VAL A 81 12.19 2.04 0.71
C VAL A 81 13.66 1.64 0.79
N GLU A 82 14.34 1.51 -0.34
CA GLU A 82 15.77 1.17 -0.38
C GLU A 82 16.64 2.28 0.23
N LEU A 83 16.28 3.54 0.02
CA LEU A 83 16.99 4.66 0.62
C LEU A 83 16.82 4.69 2.13
N LEU A 84 15.61 4.43 2.62
CA LEU A 84 15.32 4.37 4.05
C LEU A 84 16.07 3.19 4.72
N ARG A 85 16.09 2.00 4.10
CA ARG A 85 16.88 0.83 4.55
C ARG A 85 18.35 1.14 4.80
N ARG A 86 18.96 2.00 3.98
CA ARG A 86 20.35 2.45 4.15
C ARG A 86 20.53 3.48 5.26
N ASN A 87 19.46 4.04 5.78
CA ASN A 87 19.48 5.17 6.71
C ASN A 87 18.95 4.84 8.12
N VAL A 88 18.39 3.66 8.32
CA VAL A 88 17.88 3.16 9.62
C VAL A 88 18.43 1.76 9.89
N SER A 89 18.37 1.33 11.14
CA SER A 89 18.83 -0.02 11.56
C SER A 89 17.68 -1.02 11.68
N VAL A 90 16.44 -0.55 11.74
CA VAL A 90 15.25 -1.39 11.84
C VAL A 90 14.77 -1.86 10.48
N PRO A 91 14.08 -3.02 10.38
CA PRO A 91 13.49 -3.48 9.12
C PRO A 91 12.52 -2.47 8.53
N VAL A 92 12.55 -2.33 7.18
CA VAL A 92 11.63 -1.47 6.41
C VAL A 92 10.87 -2.30 5.40
N ILE A 93 9.55 -2.22 5.47
CA ILE A 93 8.60 -2.92 4.60
C ILE A 93 7.94 -1.90 3.66
N GLY A 94 7.88 -2.24 2.38
CA GLY A 94 7.10 -1.49 1.39
C GLY A 94 5.77 -2.18 1.10
N ALA A 95 4.72 -1.40 0.87
CA ALA A 95 3.38 -1.93 0.62
C ALA A 95 3.28 -2.66 -0.73
N GLY A 96 3.94 -2.11 -1.75
CA GLY A 96 3.90 -2.69 -3.10
C GLY A 96 4.63 -4.01 -3.19
N SER A 97 5.84 -4.09 -2.65
CA SER A 97 6.58 -5.35 -2.58
C SER A 97 5.86 -6.40 -1.73
N ALA A 98 5.32 -6.02 -0.58
CA ALA A 98 4.56 -6.95 0.27
C ALA A 98 3.36 -7.56 -0.46
N ALA A 99 2.54 -6.72 -1.12
CA ALA A 99 1.38 -7.18 -1.88
C ALA A 99 1.78 -8.06 -3.08
N SER A 100 2.84 -7.68 -3.80
CA SER A 100 3.31 -8.41 -4.97
C SER A 100 3.88 -9.78 -4.62
N TYR A 101 4.66 -9.90 -3.56
CA TYR A 101 5.14 -11.21 -3.08
C TYR A 101 3.99 -12.09 -2.62
N MET A 102 3.00 -11.55 -1.92
CA MET A 102 1.81 -12.29 -1.54
C MET A 102 1.07 -12.85 -2.75
N ALA A 103 0.85 -12.03 -3.78
CA ALA A 103 0.21 -12.46 -5.01
C ALA A 103 1.02 -13.52 -5.76
N ARG A 104 2.35 -13.32 -5.85
CA ARG A 104 3.24 -14.27 -6.50
C ARG A 104 3.23 -15.65 -5.85
N MET A 105 3.08 -15.72 -4.52
CA MET A 105 2.96 -17.00 -3.80
C MET A 105 1.70 -17.79 -4.17
N ILE A 106 0.64 -17.13 -4.66
CA ILE A 106 -0.58 -17.80 -5.12
C ILE A 106 -0.35 -18.51 -6.47
N GLY A 107 0.56 -17.98 -7.30
CA GLY A 107 0.95 -18.61 -8.57
C GLY A 107 -0.13 -18.59 -9.63
N LYS A 108 -0.99 -17.58 -9.66
CA LYS A 108 -2.12 -17.43 -10.57
C LYS A 108 -2.02 -16.13 -11.38
N PRO A 109 -2.72 -16.01 -12.53
CA PRO A 109 -2.78 -14.80 -13.32
C PRO A 109 -3.22 -13.57 -12.51
N VAL A 110 -2.40 -12.52 -12.50
CA VAL A 110 -2.57 -11.33 -11.67
C VAL A 110 -3.02 -10.13 -12.48
N GLY A 111 -4.13 -9.52 -12.05
CA GLY A 111 -4.53 -8.17 -12.46
C GLY A 111 -4.13 -7.16 -11.40
N VAL A 112 -3.56 -6.05 -11.81
CA VAL A 112 -3.15 -4.97 -10.91
C VAL A 112 -4.07 -3.77 -11.08
N MET A 113 -4.57 -3.24 -9.97
CA MET A 113 -5.37 -2.00 -9.93
C MET A 113 -4.57 -0.87 -9.29
N GLY A 114 -4.46 0.27 -9.94
CA GLY A 114 -3.75 1.44 -9.43
C GLY A 114 -4.41 2.75 -9.82
N ILE A 115 -3.75 3.85 -9.48
CA ILE A 115 -4.21 5.23 -9.76
C ILE A 115 -3.26 6.02 -10.68
N THR A 116 -2.10 5.46 -10.96
CA THR A 116 -1.05 6.03 -11.83
C THR A 116 -1.24 5.58 -13.28
N ASP A 117 -0.50 6.15 -14.22
CA ASP A 117 -0.59 5.75 -15.63
C ASP A 117 0.01 4.36 -15.88
N THR A 118 0.95 3.95 -15.06
CA THR A 118 1.67 2.68 -15.15
C THR A 118 1.68 1.94 -13.82
N VAL A 119 1.91 0.62 -13.88
CA VAL A 119 2.18 -0.19 -12.69
C VAL A 119 3.49 0.26 -12.05
N PRO A 120 3.58 0.38 -10.71
CA PRO A 120 4.85 0.59 -10.04
C PRO A 120 5.90 -0.46 -10.44
N ALA A 121 7.12 -0.01 -10.75
CA ALA A 121 8.18 -0.88 -11.27
C ALA A 121 8.49 -2.05 -10.32
N VAL A 122 8.54 -1.80 -9.01
CA VAL A 122 8.76 -2.83 -7.99
C VAL A 122 7.72 -3.95 -8.05
N MET A 123 6.48 -3.62 -8.37
CA MET A 123 5.41 -4.61 -8.48
C MET A 123 5.57 -5.46 -9.75
N LEU A 124 5.91 -4.82 -10.89
CA LEU A 124 6.18 -5.54 -12.15
C LEU A 124 7.36 -6.50 -12.01
N ASP A 125 8.45 -6.05 -11.40
CA ASP A 125 9.65 -6.87 -11.19
C ASP A 125 9.36 -8.11 -10.34
N ILE A 126 8.53 -7.98 -9.31
CA ILE A 126 8.17 -9.09 -8.42
C ILE A 126 7.16 -10.02 -9.07
N LEU A 127 6.11 -9.48 -9.69
CA LEU A 127 5.05 -10.29 -10.30
C LEU A 127 5.55 -11.06 -11.52
N GLY A 128 6.43 -10.44 -12.33
CA GLY A 128 7.03 -11.07 -13.51
C GLY A 128 5.97 -11.62 -14.47
N ASP A 129 6.11 -12.89 -14.82
CA ASP A 129 5.25 -13.63 -15.75
C ASP A 129 3.80 -13.85 -15.28
N LEU A 130 3.52 -13.66 -13.99
CA LEU A 130 2.15 -13.72 -13.46
C LEU A 130 1.35 -12.45 -13.72
N PHE A 131 2.01 -11.31 -14.00
CA PHE A 131 1.33 -10.08 -14.35
C PHE A 131 0.68 -10.16 -15.71
N ILE A 132 -0.65 -9.97 -15.77
CA ILE A 132 -1.42 -10.06 -17.03
C ILE A 132 -1.90 -8.67 -17.47
N ARG A 133 -2.46 -7.89 -16.54
CA ARG A 133 -3.12 -6.64 -16.88
C ARG A 133 -3.05 -5.62 -15.76
N TYR A 134 -2.96 -4.36 -16.17
CA TYR A 134 -3.15 -3.21 -15.30
C TYR A 134 -4.42 -2.45 -15.68
N ILE A 135 -5.12 -1.95 -14.67
CA ILE A 135 -6.25 -1.05 -14.86
C ILE A 135 -6.22 0.09 -13.86
N ARG A 136 -6.53 1.28 -14.34
CA ARG A 136 -6.83 2.46 -13.53
C ARG A 136 -8.33 2.73 -13.62
N PRO A 137 -9.05 2.92 -12.49
CA PRO A 137 -10.45 3.32 -12.51
C PRO A 137 -10.62 4.64 -13.28
N GLU A 138 -11.66 4.75 -14.06
CA GLU A 138 -11.95 5.94 -14.85
C GLU A 138 -12.15 7.16 -13.95
N GLY A 139 -11.56 8.30 -14.32
CA GLY A 139 -11.64 9.54 -13.55
C GLY A 139 -10.86 9.58 -12.24
N VAL A 140 -10.13 8.50 -11.89
CA VAL A 140 -9.26 8.46 -10.71
C VAL A 140 -7.83 8.78 -11.13
N THR A 141 -7.30 9.90 -10.65
CA THR A 141 -5.96 10.41 -11.00
C THR A 141 -5.03 10.61 -9.80
N ASN A 142 -5.59 10.60 -8.60
CA ASN A 142 -4.87 10.70 -7.35
C ASN A 142 -5.65 9.98 -6.22
N THR A 143 -5.02 9.84 -5.05
CA THR A 143 -5.59 9.09 -3.92
C THR A 143 -6.91 9.67 -3.41
N THR A 144 -7.09 11.00 -3.46
CA THR A 144 -8.29 11.64 -2.92
C THR A 144 -9.53 11.42 -3.79
N ASP A 145 -9.37 11.17 -5.09
CA ASP A 145 -10.49 10.85 -5.99
C ASP A 145 -11.23 9.58 -5.54
N LEU A 146 -10.52 8.61 -4.94
CA LEU A 146 -11.10 7.38 -4.41
C LEU A 146 -12.08 7.61 -3.24
N LEU A 147 -11.93 8.73 -2.52
CA LEU A 147 -12.81 9.06 -1.38
C LEU A 147 -14.20 9.54 -1.84
N THR A 148 -14.37 9.81 -3.13
CA THR A 148 -15.66 10.20 -3.70
C THR A 148 -16.54 8.99 -3.99
N PRO A 149 -17.89 9.11 -3.97
CA PRO A 149 -18.80 8.04 -4.40
C PRO A 149 -18.49 7.54 -5.81
N ALA A 150 -18.26 8.46 -6.76
CA ALA A 150 -17.93 8.14 -8.14
C ALA A 150 -16.62 7.35 -8.26
N GLY A 151 -15.56 7.77 -7.56
CA GLY A 151 -14.28 7.05 -7.57
C GLY A 151 -14.40 5.63 -7.03
N ARG A 152 -15.22 5.42 -5.99
CA ARG A 152 -15.50 4.08 -5.46
C ARG A 152 -16.25 3.22 -6.47
N GLU A 153 -17.28 3.75 -7.13
CA GLU A 153 -18.03 3.01 -8.18
C GLU A 153 -17.11 2.64 -9.34
N GLN A 154 -16.28 3.56 -9.80
CA GLN A 154 -15.31 3.29 -10.87
C GLN A 154 -14.25 2.25 -10.47
N ALA A 155 -13.83 2.24 -9.22
CA ALA A 155 -12.91 1.20 -8.73
C ALA A 155 -13.55 -0.20 -8.77
N ILE A 156 -14.83 -0.34 -8.40
CA ILE A 156 -15.57 -1.60 -8.50
C ILE A 156 -15.74 -2.01 -9.97
N ALA A 157 -16.10 -1.08 -10.85
CA ALA A 157 -16.25 -1.34 -12.28
C ALA A 157 -14.93 -1.81 -12.91
N ALA A 158 -13.81 -1.15 -12.59
CA ALA A 158 -12.48 -1.55 -13.04
C ALA A 158 -12.11 -2.97 -12.62
N ALA A 159 -12.42 -3.37 -11.37
CA ALA A 159 -12.18 -4.74 -10.90
C ALA A 159 -12.98 -5.78 -11.71
N LYS A 160 -14.26 -5.48 -12.04
CA LYS A 160 -15.09 -6.37 -12.86
C LYS A 160 -14.53 -6.51 -14.28
N THR A 161 -14.02 -5.42 -14.87
CA THR A 161 -13.34 -5.46 -16.17
C THR A 161 -12.10 -6.35 -16.18
N LEU A 162 -11.32 -6.38 -15.08
CA LEU A 162 -10.18 -7.31 -14.96
C LEU A 162 -10.63 -8.77 -15.02
N MET A 163 -11.75 -9.12 -14.39
CA MET A 163 -12.27 -10.48 -14.38
C MET A 163 -12.58 -11.01 -15.78
N GLU A 164 -13.06 -10.16 -16.69
CA GLU A 164 -13.37 -10.52 -18.07
C GLU A 164 -12.12 -10.94 -18.88
N GLN A 165 -10.92 -10.67 -18.34
CA GLN A 165 -9.64 -10.93 -18.99
C GLN A 165 -8.89 -12.17 -18.44
N GLY A 166 -9.57 -13.02 -17.70
CA GLY A 166 -8.99 -14.26 -17.18
C GLY A 166 -8.07 -14.06 -15.98
N ILE A 167 -8.24 -12.97 -15.23
CA ILE A 167 -7.53 -12.71 -14.00
C ILE A 167 -8.08 -13.59 -12.87
N GLU A 168 -7.19 -14.21 -12.11
CA GLU A 168 -7.54 -15.05 -10.97
C GLU A 168 -7.13 -14.45 -9.62
N VAL A 169 -6.31 -13.38 -9.62
CA VAL A 169 -5.91 -12.60 -8.43
C VAL A 169 -5.90 -11.12 -8.77
N ILE A 170 -6.48 -10.29 -7.92
CA ILE A 170 -6.36 -8.83 -8.01
C ILE A 170 -5.38 -8.34 -6.94
N VAL A 171 -4.49 -7.42 -7.32
CA VAL A 171 -3.56 -6.76 -6.40
C VAL A 171 -3.73 -5.24 -6.49
N PHE A 172 -3.76 -4.57 -5.35
CA PHE A 172 -3.84 -3.13 -5.30
C PHE A 172 -2.45 -2.48 -5.38
N ALA A 173 -2.26 -1.64 -6.39
CA ALA A 173 -1.10 -0.76 -6.56
C ALA A 173 -1.35 0.65 -6.00
N CYS A 174 -2.28 0.78 -5.08
CA CYS A 174 -2.54 2.01 -4.33
C CYS A 174 -3.18 1.67 -2.98
N THR A 175 -2.59 2.17 -1.91
CA THR A 175 -3.12 2.00 -0.55
C THR A 175 -4.41 2.79 -0.28
N GLY A 176 -4.78 3.72 -1.17
CA GLY A 176 -6.07 4.40 -1.13
C GLY A 176 -7.27 3.46 -1.32
N PHE A 177 -7.10 2.32 -2.01
CA PHE A 177 -8.15 1.30 -2.10
C PHE A 177 -8.44 0.64 -0.74
N SER A 178 -7.44 0.52 0.13
CA SER A 178 -7.61 0.07 1.51
C SER A 178 -8.45 1.06 2.31
N THR A 179 -8.17 2.36 2.15
CA THR A 179 -8.91 3.45 2.80
C THR A 179 -10.41 3.41 2.50
N ILE A 180 -10.82 2.98 1.32
CA ILE A 180 -12.24 2.84 0.98
C ILE A 180 -12.82 1.45 1.24
N GLY A 181 -12.05 0.54 1.84
CA GLY A 181 -12.47 -0.82 2.14
C GLY A 181 -12.78 -1.68 0.92
N LEU A 182 -12.15 -1.39 -0.23
CA LEU A 182 -12.48 -2.01 -1.51
C LEU A 182 -12.24 -3.52 -1.51
N ALA A 183 -11.19 -4.00 -0.87
CA ALA A 183 -10.87 -5.44 -0.84
C ALA A 183 -12.01 -6.28 -0.25
N GLY A 184 -12.61 -5.81 0.84
CA GLY A 184 -13.75 -6.50 1.48
C GLY A 184 -15.00 -6.57 0.59
N ILE A 185 -15.22 -5.55 -0.25
CA ILE A 185 -16.31 -5.51 -1.22
C ILE A 185 -16.03 -6.51 -2.34
N LEU A 186 -14.85 -6.42 -2.96
CA LEU A 186 -14.51 -7.24 -4.12
C LEU A 186 -14.40 -8.74 -3.79
N ARG A 187 -13.87 -9.10 -2.63
CA ARG A 187 -13.82 -10.51 -2.18
C ARG A 187 -15.20 -11.15 -2.08
N LYS A 188 -16.21 -10.37 -1.68
CA LYS A 188 -17.62 -10.83 -1.61
C LYS A 188 -18.28 -10.94 -2.98
N GLU A 189 -17.94 -10.02 -3.90
CA GLU A 189 -18.59 -9.95 -5.22
C GLU A 189 -17.93 -10.86 -6.25
N LEU A 190 -16.60 -11.01 -6.25
CA LEU A 190 -15.85 -11.63 -7.34
C LEU A 190 -15.41 -13.08 -7.04
N ASN A 191 -15.45 -13.50 -5.79
CA ASN A 191 -15.04 -14.84 -5.33
C ASN A 191 -13.62 -15.24 -5.77
N ILE A 192 -12.69 -14.28 -5.81
CA ILE A 192 -11.26 -14.47 -6.05
C ILE A 192 -10.42 -13.80 -4.95
N PRO A 193 -9.15 -14.20 -4.78
CA PRO A 193 -8.23 -13.47 -3.93
C PRO A 193 -8.07 -12.01 -4.39
N VAL A 194 -8.22 -11.07 -3.45
CA VAL A 194 -7.90 -9.65 -3.64
C VAL A 194 -6.86 -9.27 -2.59
N ILE A 195 -5.67 -8.95 -3.05
CA ILE A 195 -4.54 -8.61 -2.20
C ILE A 195 -4.53 -7.10 -1.98
N ASP A 196 -4.86 -6.72 -0.76
CA ASP A 196 -4.79 -5.35 -0.27
C ASP A 196 -3.37 -5.04 0.19
N ALA A 197 -2.82 -3.91 -0.26
CA ALA A 197 -1.44 -3.56 0.02
C ALA A 197 -1.19 -3.23 1.50
N VAL A 198 -2.19 -2.65 2.20
CA VAL A 198 -2.08 -2.36 3.64
C VAL A 198 -2.20 -3.63 4.48
N GLU A 199 -3.09 -4.54 4.11
CA GLU A 199 -3.17 -5.85 4.77
C GLU A 199 -1.86 -6.63 4.60
N ALA A 200 -1.27 -6.62 3.39
CA ALA A 200 -0.04 -7.34 3.09
C ALA A 200 1.18 -6.76 3.85
N GLU A 201 1.37 -5.44 3.83
CA GLU A 201 2.44 -4.80 4.59
C GLU A 201 2.28 -5.04 6.10
N GLY A 202 1.04 -5.00 6.59
CA GLY A 202 0.68 -5.24 7.98
C GLY A 202 1.01 -6.67 8.44
N LEU A 203 0.71 -7.67 7.61
CA LEU A 203 1.04 -9.07 7.90
C LEU A 203 2.54 -9.27 8.11
N ILE A 204 3.35 -8.78 7.17
CA ILE A 204 4.80 -8.94 7.21
C ILE A 204 5.40 -8.15 8.38
N ALA A 205 5.02 -6.89 8.53
CA ALA A 205 5.54 -6.03 9.60
C ALA A 205 5.17 -6.55 11.00
N SER A 206 3.95 -7.06 11.16
CA SER A 206 3.49 -7.61 12.44
C SER A 206 4.22 -8.89 12.83
N ASN A 207 4.47 -9.78 11.85
CA ASN A 207 5.26 -10.98 12.09
C ASN A 207 6.70 -10.63 12.51
N LEU A 208 7.36 -9.73 11.79
CA LEU A 208 8.72 -9.27 12.13
C LEU A 208 8.77 -8.60 13.51
N TYR A 209 7.77 -7.76 13.82
CA TYR A 209 7.71 -7.09 15.12
C TYR A 209 7.63 -8.10 16.30
N ARG A 210 6.81 -9.15 16.16
CA ARG A 210 6.71 -10.21 17.17
C ARG A 210 8.03 -10.97 17.33
N GLN A 211 8.67 -11.37 16.22
CA GLN A 211 9.97 -12.04 16.25
C GLN A 211 11.04 -11.20 16.97
N LEU A 212 11.08 -9.89 16.73
CA LEU A 212 12.03 -8.98 17.40
C LEU A 212 11.74 -8.81 18.91
N ARG A 213 10.56 -9.19 19.36
CA ARG A 213 10.18 -9.22 20.79
C ARG A 213 10.34 -10.59 21.45
N GLY A 214 10.63 -11.63 20.69
CA GLY A 214 10.71 -13.00 21.18
C GLY A 214 9.33 -13.63 21.46
N GLU A 215 8.30 -13.17 20.71
CA GLU A 215 6.92 -13.66 20.79
C GLU A 215 6.62 -14.65 19.67
#